data_8f0d81c73564977b26c33dc001d3a866
#
_entry.id   8f0d81c73564977b26c33dc001d3a866
#
_cell.length_a   1.000
_cell.length_b   1.000
_cell.length_c   1.000
_cell.angle_alpha   90.00
_cell.angle_beta   90.00
_cell.angle_gamma   90.00
#
_symmetry.space_group_name_H-M   'P 1'
#
loop_
_entity.id
_entity.type
_entity.pdbx_description
1 polymer ?
#
loop_
_entity_poly.entity_id
_entity_poly.type
_entity_poly.pdbx_seq_one_letter_code
_entity_poly.pdbx_strand_id
1 'polypeptide(L)'
;MTSKFFFISNKVKKFSKTFEVDGDKSISIRWLLLTSQAIGISRAKNLLRSEDVLSAIECLKKLGVKIRLSKTECIVFGRGINGFKFKKNLVLNAGNSGTVGRLILPLLIKSPYKIKIIGDKSLSKR
;
A
#
# COMPACT_ATOMS: atom_id res chain seq x y z
N MET A 1 35.22 -5.89 8.28
CA MET A 1 33.76 -6.02 8.12
C MET A 1 33.47 -7.18 7.18
N THR A 2 32.93 -8.27 7.68
CA THR A 2 32.48 -9.39 6.83
C THR A 2 31.13 -9.03 6.24
N SER A 3 31.09 -8.75 4.94
CA SER A 3 29.84 -8.54 4.21
C SER A 3 29.06 -9.86 4.17
N LYS A 4 27.86 -9.87 4.74
CA LYS A 4 26.95 -11.00 4.63
C LYS A 4 26.15 -10.87 3.34
N PHE A 5 26.25 -11.86 2.47
CA PHE A 5 25.44 -11.95 1.26
C PHE A 5 24.30 -12.93 1.49
N PHE A 6 23.13 -12.60 0.99
CA PHE A 6 21.97 -13.49 0.97
C PHE A 6 21.66 -13.85 -0.47
N PHE A 7 21.63 -15.16 -0.76
CA PHE A 7 21.21 -15.67 -2.04
C PHE A 7 19.81 -16.26 -1.94
N ILE A 8 18.88 -15.80 -2.78
CA ILE A 8 17.58 -16.43 -2.96
C ILE A 8 17.60 -17.14 -4.30
N SER A 9 17.80 -18.45 -4.28
CA SER A 9 17.96 -19.28 -5.49
C SER A 9 16.67 -19.97 -5.92
N ASN A 10 15.67 -20.09 -5.05
CA ASN A 10 14.49 -20.90 -5.30
C ASN A 10 13.20 -20.08 -5.15
N LYS A 11 12.22 -20.37 -6.02
CA LYS A 11 10.87 -19.83 -5.89
C LYS A 11 10.19 -20.43 -4.66
N VAL A 12 9.69 -19.57 -3.77
CA VAL A 12 8.91 -19.99 -2.61
C VAL A 12 7.56 -20.54 -3.08
N LYS A 13 7.32 -21.83 -2.86
CA LYS A 13 6.08 -22.52 -3.26
C LYS A 13 4.96 -22.39 -2.21
N LYS A 14 5.32 -22.43 -0.93
CA LYS A 14 4.39 -22.26 0.21
C LYS A 14 5.07 -21.43 1.28
N PHE A 15 4.36 -20.45 1.79
CA PHE A 15 4.83 -19.59 2.87
C PHE A 15 3.68 -19.36 3.86
N SER A 16 3.90 -19.76 5.12
CA SER A 16 3.00 -19.48 6.23
C SER A 16 3.84 -19.15 7.45
N LYS A 17 3.98 -17.87 7.75
CA LYS A 17 4.67 -17.37 8.95
C LYS A 17 3.93 -16.16 9.51
N THR A 18 3.93 -16.03 10.82
CA THR A 18 3.46 -14.85 11.52
C THR A 18 4.69 -14.07 12.00
N PHE A 19 4.73 -12.79 11.69
CA PHE A 19 5.74 -11.86 12.16
C PHE A 19 5.08 -10.81 13.03
N GLU A 20 5.66 -10.52 14.16
CA GLU A 20 5.29 -9.39 15.01
C GLU A 20 6.40 -8.33 14.87
N VAL A 21 5.99 -7.13 14.51
CA VAL A 21 6.87 -5.98 14.33
C VAL A 21 6.22 -4.74 14.94
N ASP A 22 7.03 -3.81 15.37
CA ASP A 22 6.54 -2.49 15.78
C ASP A 22 5.92 -1.76 14.60
N GLY A 23 4.97 -0.88 14.90
CA GLY A 23 4.31 -0.08 13.88
C GLY A 23 5.28 0.90 13.22
N ASP A 24 5.77 0.56 12.03
CA ASP A 24 6.59 1.43 11.18
C ASP A 24 5.77 2.03 10.05
N LYS A 25 5.97 3.31 9.77
CA LYS A 25 5.23 4.03 8.72
C LYS A 25 5.47 3.45 7.33
N SER A 26 6.72 3.27 6.99
CA SER A 26 7.12 2.82 5.65
C SER A 26 6.72 1.38 5.39
N ILE A 27 6.85 0.52 6.39
CA ILE A 27 6.40 -0.88 6.32
C ILE A 27 4.88 -0.94 6.22
N SER A 28 4.16 -0.15 7.01
CA SER A 28 2.69 -0.10 6.98
C SER A 28 2.15 0.32 5.61
N ILE A 29 2.73 1.35 4.98
CA ILE A 29 2.34 1.79 3.64
C ILE A 29 2.64 0.71 2.60
N ARG A 30 3.83 0.12 2.62
CA ARG A 30 4.20 -0.96 1.69
C ARG A 30 3.31 -2.18 1.85
N TRP A 31 3.01 -2.56 3.08
CA TRP A 31 2.09 -3.67 3.35
C TRP A 31 0.70 -3.41 2.73
N LEU A 32 0.13 -2.21 2.91
CA LEU A 32 -1.15 -1.83 2.31
C LEU A 32 -1.11 -1.93 0.78
N LEU A 33 -0.05 -1.39 0.16
CA LEU A 33 0.10 -1.40 -1.29
C LEU A 33 0.25 -2.82 -1.84
N LEU A 34 1.09 -3.65 -1.24
CA LEU A 34 1.32 -5.04 -1.67
C LEU A 34 0.07 -5.89 -1.48
N THR A 35 -0.58 -5.80 -0.32
CA THR A 35 -1.78 -6.59 -0.03
C THR A 35 -2.98 -6.17 -0.89
N SER A 36 -3.01 -4.92 -1.35
CA SER A 36 -4.02 -4.48 -2.32
C SER A 36 -3.92 -5.21 -3.67
N GLN A 37 -2.70 -5.65 -4.04
CA GLN A 37 -2.41 -6.42 -5.26
C GLN A 37 -2.48 -7.93 -5.05
N ALA A 38 -2.64 -8.40 -3.83
CA ALA A 38 -2.83 -9.82 -3.54
C ALA A 38 -4.25 -10.28 -3.93
N ILE A 39 -4.44 -11.58 -4.04
CA ILE A 39 -5.76 -12.21 -4.13
C ILE A 39 -6.12 -12.72 -2.75
N GLY A 40 -7.33 -12.38 -2.26
CA GLY A 40 -7.82 -12.83 -0.96
C GLY A 40 -7.73 -11.78 0.13
N ILE A 41 -7.61 -12.24 1.38
CA ILE A 41 -7.70 -11.41 2.57
C ILE A 41 -6.35 -11.39 3.28
N SER A 42 -5.83 -10.19 3.53
CA SER A 42 -4.63 -9.97 4.32
C SER A 42 -4.98 -9.24 5.62
N ARG A 43 -4.29 -9.60 6.70
CA ARG A 43 -4.52 -9.03 8.04
C ARG A 43 -3.21 -8.56 8.64
N ALA A 44 -3.23 -7.39 9.26
CA ALA A 44 -2.12 -6.88 10.05
C ALA A 44 -2.60 -6.40 11.40
N LYS A 45 -1.90 -6.78 12.45
CA LYS A 45 -1.99 -6.17 13.77
C LYS A 45 -0.92 -5.08 13.88
N ASN A 46 -1.15 -4.11 14.77
CA ASN A 46 -0.19 -3.01 15.04
C ASN A 46 0.19 -2.15 13.81
N LEU A 47 -0.68 -2.06 12.80
CA LEU A 47 -0.47 -1.14 11.69
C LEU A 47 -0.36 0.30 12.24
N LEU A 48 0.70 1.02 11.88
CA LEU A 48 0.87 2.42 12.30
C LEU A 48 -0.28 3.27 11.77
N ARG A 49 -0.81 4.16 12.62
CA ARG A 49 -1.93 5.04 12.27
C ARG A 49 -1.50 6.50 12.11
N SER A 50 -0.40 6.70 11.42
CA SER A 50 0.01 8.04 11.03
C SER A 50 -0.86 8.57 9.88
N GLU A 51 -0.88 9.89 9.71
CA GLU A 51 -1.59 10.54 8.60
C GLU A 51 -1.17 9.98 7.23
N ASP A 52 0.11 9.66 7.06
CA ASP A 52 0.65 9.05 5.83
C ASP A 52 0.01 7.69 5.54
N VAL A 53 -0.14 6.85 6.57
CA VAL A 53 -0.76 5.52 6.44
C VAL A 53 -2.26 5.65 6.16
N LEU A 54 -2.94 6.58 6.83
CA LEU A 54 -4.35 6.86 6.57
C LEU A 54 -4.56 7.39 5.15
N SER A 55 -3.67 8.25 4.65
CA SER A 55 -3.71 8.71 3.25
C SER A 55 -3.56 7.55 2.26
N ALA A 56 -2.70 6.57 2.55
CA ALA A 56 -2.57 5.36 1.73
C ALA A 56 -3.89 4.55 1.71
N ILE A 57 -4.51 4.37 2.87
CA ILE A 57 -5.80 3.66 2.99
C ILE A 57 -6.87 4.35 2.16
N GLU A 58 -7.00 5.67 2.26
CA GLU A 58 -8.00 6.42 1.51
C GLU A 58 -7.75 6.38 -0.01
N CYS A 59 -6.49 6.46 -0.45
CA CYS A 59 -6.14 6.27 -1.85
C CYS A 59 -6.56 4.88 -2.36
N LEU A 60 -6.26 3.82 -1.62
CA LEU A 60 -6.61 2.46 -1.98
C LEU A 60 -8.13 2.20 -1.98
N LYS A 61 -8.87 2.78 -1.02
CA LYS A 61 -10.34 2.71 -1.03
C LYS A 61 -10.92 3.36 -2.29
N LYS A 62 -10.40 4.52 -2.70
CA LYS A 62 -10.81 5.18 -3.96
C LYS A 62 -10.49 4.34 -5.19
N LEU A 63 -9.47 3.49 -5.14
CA LEU A 63 -9.13 2.52 -6.17
C LEU A 63 -10.00 1.24 -6.12
N GLY A 64 -10.99 1.20 -5.24
CA GLY A 64 -11.93 0.09 -5.11
C GLY A 64 -11.46 -1.04 -4.21
N VAL A 65 -10.40 -0.83 -3.43
CA VAL A 65 -9.94 -1.79 -2.44
C VAL A 65 -10.80 -1.68 -1.17
N LYS A 66 -11.40 -2.77 -0.75
CA LYS A 66 -12.12 -2.82 0.52
C LYS A 66 -11.11 -2.98 1.66
N ILE A 67 -11.10 -2.02 2.58
CA ILE A 67 -10.22 -2.03 3.75
C ILE A 67 -11.06 -1.77 5.00
N ARG A 68 -10.88 -2.63 6.00
CA ARG A 68 -11.47 -2.47 7.34
C ARG A 68 -10.34 -2.16 8.31
N LEU A 69 -10.43 -1.03 8.99
CA LEU A 69 -9.49 -0.59 10.01
C LEU A 69 -10.21 -0.52 11.35
N SER A 70 -9.78 -1.35 12.29
CA SER A 70 -10.24 -1.33 13.69
C SER A 70 -9.14 -0.82 14.62
N LYS A 71 -9.37 -0.72 15.91
CA LYS A 71 -8.35 -0.29 16.88
C LYS A 71 -7.11 -1.19 16.88
N THR A 72 -7.24 -2.47 16.63
CA THR A 72 -6.20 -3.49 16.78
C THR A 72 -5.76 -4.14 15.48
N GLU A 73 -6.58 -4.06 14.42
CA GLU A 73 -6.36 -4.81 13.19
C GLU A 73 -6.69 -3.99 11.95
N CYS A 74 -5.95 -4.21 10.89
CA CYS A 74 -6.28 -3.78 9.54
C CYS A 74 -6.49 -4.99 8.65
N ILE A 75 -7.63 -5.04 7.94
CA ILE A 75 -7.98 -6.11 7.02
C ILE A 75 -8.09 -5.53 5.61
N VAL A 76 -7.32 -6.07 4.69
CA VAL A 76 -7.33 -5.68 3.27
C VAL A 76 -7.89 -6.83 2.44
N PHE A 77 -8.90 -6.53 1.63
CA PHE A 77 -9.45 -7.45 0.63
C PHE A 77 -8.76 -7.13 -0.70
N GLY A 78 -7.71 -7.85 -1.00
CA GLY A 78 -6.89 -7.60 -2.18
C GLY A 78 -7.68 -7.79 -3.48
N ARG A 79 -7.27 -7.07 -4.51
CA ARG A 79 -7.95 -7.02 -5.82
C ARG A 79 -7.24 -7.80 -6.91
N GLY A 80 -6.06 -8.31 -6.62
CA GLY A 80 -5.17 -8.88 -7.62
C GLY A 80 -4.44 -7.81 -8.46
N ILE A 81 -3.44 -8.24 -9.18
CA ILE A 81 -2.70 -7.38 -10.11
C ILE A 81 -3.65 -6.85 -11.18
N ASN A 82 -3.64 -5.54 -11.39
CA ASN A 82 -4.57 -4.82 -12.28
C ASN A 82 -6.05 -4.90 -11.89
N GLY A 83 -6.37 -5.33 -10.67
CA GLY A 83 -7.75 -5.51 -10.21
C GLY A 83 -8.42 -4.25 -9.66
N PHE A 84 -7.79 -3.09 -9.72
CA PHE A 84 -8.38 -1.84 -9.27
C PHE A 84 -9.60 -1.46 -10.10
N LYS A 85 -10.66 -0.97 -9.42
CA LYS A 85 -11.92 -0.53 -10.06
C LYS A 85 -12.27 0.86 -9.54
N PHE A 86 -12.27 1.83 -10.43
CA PHE A 86 -12.57 3.23 -10.12
C PHE A 86 -13.19 3.96 -11.32
N LYS A 87 -13.79 5.11 -11.05
CA LYS A 87 -14.41 5.96 -12.08
C LYS A 87 -13.38 6.85 -12.77
N LYS A 88 -13.69 7.34 -13.96
CA LYS A 88 -12.90 8.38 -14.64
C LYS A 88 -12.71 9.62 -13.76
N ASN A 89 -11.65 10.39 -14.02
CA ASN A 89 -11.31 11.62 -13.30
C ASN A 89 -11.02 11.42 -11.80
N LEU A 90 -10.43 10.27 -11.45
CA LEU A 90 -10.06 9.97 -10.08
C LEU A 90 -8.98 10.94 -9.58
N VAL A 91 -9.19 11.47 -8.38
CA VAL A 91 -8.20 12.27 -7.65
C VAL A 91 -7.79 11.51 -6.39
N LEU A 92 -6.51 11.17 -6.29
CA LEU A 92 -5.88 10.58 -5.13
C LEU A 92 -5.12 11.66 -4.35
N ASN A 93 -5.39 11.76 -3.07
CA ASN A 93 -4.67 12.69 -2.18
C ASN A 93 -3.66 11.91 -1.34
N ALA A 94 -2.38 12.10 -1.60
CA ALA A 94 -1.30 11.48 -0.86
C ALA A 94 -0.95 12.24 0.44
N GLY A 95 -1.65 13.34 0.75
CA GLY A 95 -1.35 14.17 1.91
C GLY A 95 0.08 14.71 1.89
N ASN A 96 0.83 14.50 2.96
CA ASN A 96 2.28 14.82 3.03
C ASN A 96 3.16 13.62 2.62
N SER A 97 2.57 12.48 2.28
CA SER A 97 3.31 11.24 2.10
C SER A 97 3.98 11.13 0.72
N GLY A 98 5.25 11.45 0.63
CA GLY A 98 6.07 11.17 -0.54
C GLY A 98 6.15 9.67 -0.87
N THR A 99 6.11 8.81 0.15
CA THR A 99 6.09 7.35 -0.03
C THR A 99 4.82 6.90 -0.75
N VAL A 100 3.64 7.37 -0.32
CA VAL A 100 2.38 7.06 -0.99
C VAL A 100 2.39 7.59 -2.42
N GLY A 101 2.72 8.86 -2.62
CA GLY A 101 2.73 9.50 -3.94
C GLY A 101 3.62 8.79 -4.95
N ARG A 102 4.79 8.28 -4.53
CA ARG A 102 5.72 7.59 -5.41
C ARG A 102 5.38 6.11 -5.63
N LEU A 103 5.02 5.39 -4.56
CA LEU A 103 4.83 3.95 -4.64
C LEU A 103 3.47 3.53 -5.19
N ILE A 104 2.48 4.42 -5.20
CA ILE A 104 1.18 4.12 -5.81
C ILE A 104 1.23 4.21 -7.35
N LEU A 105 2.13 5.03 -7.90
CA LEU A 105 2.26 5.24 -9.34
C LEU A 105 2.47 3.95 -10.14
N PRO A 106 3.43 3.07 -9.79
CA PRO A 106 3.64 1.83 -10.52
C PRO A 106 2.41 0.92 -10.54
N LEU A 107 1.56 0.98 -9.51
CA LEU A 107 0.35 0.18 -9.43
C LEU A 107 -0.74 0.67 -10.39
N LEU A 108 -0.60 1.89 -10.91
CA LEU A 108 -1.58 2.56 -11.77
C LEU A 108 -1.16 2.59 -13.24
N ILE A 109 0.01 2.06 -13.59
CA ILE A 109 0.61 2.20 -14.94
C ILE A 109 -0.27 1.65 -16.05
N LYS A 110 -1.08 0.63 -15.76
CA LYS A 110 -2.02 0.02 -16.70
C LYS A 110 -3.43 0.63 -16.65
N SER A 111 -3.60 1.75 -15.93
CA SER A 111 -4.90 2.42 -15.90
C SER A 111 -5.28 2.95 -17.28
N PRO A 112 -6.49 2.68 -17.76
CA PRO A 112 -6.98 3.27 -19.02
C PRO A 112 -7.42 4.73 -18.85
N TYR A 113 -7.43 5.26 -17.62
CA TYR A 113 -7.89 6.60 -17.30
C TYR A 113 -6.77 7.46 -16.73
N LYS A 114 -6.85 8.75 -16.99
CA LYS A 114 -6.03 9.74 -16.30
C LYS A 114 -6.41 9.80 -14.83
N ILE A 115 -5.40 9.74 -13.95
CA ILE A 115 -5.55 9.85 -12.52
C ILE A 115 -4.72 11.04 -12.06
N LYS A 116 -5.34 11.92 -11.28
CA LYS A 116 -4.65 13.06 -10.68
C LYS A 116 -4.19 12.67 -9.27
N ILE A 117 -2.91 12.82 -8.99
CA ILE A 117 -2.36 12.67 -7.64
C ILE A 117 -2.05 14.06 -7.12
N ILE A 118 -2.55 14.38 -5.94
CA ILE A 118 -2.31 15.64 -5.24
C ILE A 118 -1.68 15.37 -3.88
N GLY A 119 -1.05 16.37 -3.33
CA GLY A 119 -0.50 16.38 -1.98
C GLY A 119 -0.68 17.75 -1.34
N ASP A 120 -0.20 17.90 -0.12
CA ASP A 120 -0.16 19.17 0.57
C ASP A 120 0.86 20.14 -0.05
N LYS A 121 0.98 21.36 0.52
CA LYS A 121 1.94 22.37 0.05
C LYS A 121 3.39 21.88 0.09
N SER A 122 3.74 21.05 1.08
CA SER A 122 5.09 20.51 1.24
C SER A 122 5.38 19.45 0.17
N LEU A 123 4.48 18.49 -0.03
CA LEU A 123 4.64 17.44 -1.02
C LEU A 123 4.65 18.01 -2.45
N SER A 124 3.83 19.02 -2.71
CA SER A 124 3.71 19.65 -4.04
C SER A 124 4.96 20.45 -4.45
N LYS A 125 5.86 20.73 -3.52
CA LYS A 125 7.16 21.41 -3.79
C LYS A 125 8.33 20.44 -4.00
N ARG A 126 8.11 19.15 -3.85
CA ARG A 126 9.16 18.12 -3.91
C ARG A 126 9.37 17.57 -5.32
#